data_f83528a9ee8aa855206224a506174ef6
#
_entry.id   f83528a9ee8aa855206224a506174ef6
#
_cell.length_a   1.000
_cell.length_b   1.000
_cell.length_c   1.000
_cell.angle_alpha   90.00
_cell.angle_beta   90.00
_cell.angle_gamma   90.00
#
_symmetry.space_group_name_H-M   'P 1'
#
loop_
_entity.id
_entity.type
_entity.pdbx_description
1 polymer ?
#
loop_
_entity_poly.entity_id
_entity_poly.type
_entity_poly.pdbx_seq_one_letter_code
_entity_poly.pdbx_strand_id
1 'polypeptide(L)'
;AAMQQQRRQQVLSEVERYQIMIQQTIMRYLNADFKDKSCRLKLKLATTGFVSQVSIVDGDAALCRAAESAVRRAETLPMSEDPAVYEELKDIDLKVEL
;
A
#
# COMPACT_ATOMS: atom_id res chain seq x y z
N ALA A 1 1.17 30.58 -6.34
CA ALA A 1 1.94 29.63 -7.12
C ALA A 1 2.99 28.88 -6.30
N ALA A 2 3.91 29.58 -5.61
CA ALA A 2 4.95 28.92 -4.81
C ALA A 2 4.38 28.14 -3.61
N MET A 3 3.35 28.68 -2.94
CA MET A 3 2.74 28.01 -1.79
C MET A 3 2.00 26.73 -2.20
N GLN A 4 1.35 26.72 -3.36
CA GLN A 4 0.68 25.52 -3.87
C GLN A 4 1.68 24.43 -4.22
N GLN A 5 2.82 24.79 -4.80
CA GLN A 5 3.87 23.82 -5.13
C GLN A 5 4.48 23.20 -3.87
N GLN A 6 4.74 24.00 -2.84
CA GLN A 6 5.27 23.48 -1.57
C GLN A 6 4.29 22.53 -0.90
N ARG A 7 3.00 22.86 -0.87
CA ARG A 7 1.98 21.99 -0.30
C ARG A 7 1.87 20.68 -1.06
N ARG A 8 1.92 20.74 -2.39
CA ARG A 8 1.88 19.55 -3.23
C ARG A 8 3.07 18.62 -2.96
N GLN A 9 4.26 19.20 -2.81
CA GLN A 9 5.46 18.42 -2.47
C GLN A 9 5.34 17.77 -1.11
N GLN A 10 4.77 18.45 -0.11
CA GLN A 10 4.53 17.87 1.21
C GLN A 10 3.56 16.70 1.14
N VAL A 11 2.48 16.84 0.39
CA VAL A 11 1.50 15.75 0.20
C VAL A 11 2.16 14.55 -0.45
N LEU A 12 2.92 14.75 -1.53
CA LEU A 12 3.59 13.66 -2.23
C LEU A 12 4.64 12.97 -1.36
N SER A 13 5.37 13.73 -0.55
CA SER A 13 6.35 13.16 0.40
C SER A 13 5.67 12.30 1.45
N GLU A 14 4.52 12.74 1.97
CA GLU A 14 3.76 11.94 2.91
C GLU A 14 3.16 10.70 2.27
N VAL A 15 2.66 10.81 1.03
CA VAL A 15 2.16 9.66 0.27
C VAL A 15 3.24 8.59 0.16
N GLU A 16 4.47 8.97 -0.23
CA GLU A 16 5.58 8.03 -0.33
C GLU A 16 5.87 7.37 1.02
N ARG A 17 5.90 8.14 2.10
CA ARG A 17 6.16 7.61 3.43
C ARG A 17 5.11 6.59 3.85
N TYR A 18 3.83 6.89 3.60
CA TYR A 18 2.75 5.97 3.91
C TYR A 18 2.79 4.72 3.04
N GLN A 19 3.14 4.84 1.76
CA GLN A 19 3.31 3.68 0.89
C GLN A 19 4.37 2.74 1.44
N ILE A 20 5.49 3.27 1.92
CA ILE A 20 6.55 2.47 2.53
C ILE A 20 6.04 1.79 3.80
N MET A 21 5.32 2.51 4.65
CA MET A 21 4.77 1.94 5.88
C MET A 21 3.74 0.85 5.59
N ILE A 22 2.90 1.06 4.59
CA ILE A 22 1.91 0.07 4.15
C ILE A 22 2.62 -1.20 3.66
N GLN A 23 3.63 -1.04 2.82
CA GLN A 23 4.42 -2.15 2.31
C GLN A 23 5.10 -2.93 3.44
N GLN A 24 5.72 -2.23 4.38
CA GLN A 24 6.36 -2.86 5.54
C GLN A 24 5.36 -3.62 6.40
N THR A 25 4.17 -3.06 6.58
CA THR A 25 3.11 -3.72 7.35
C THR A 25 2.68 -5.03 6.68
N ILE A 26 2.47 -5.00 5.37
CA ILE A 26 2.11 -6.20 4.61
C ILE A 26 3.22 -7.25 4.72
N MET A 27 4.48 -6.84 4.60
CA MET A 27 5.61 -7.76 4.67
C MET A 27 5.74 -8.44 6.03
N ARG A 28 5.31 -7.80 7.12
CA ARG A 28 5.30 -8.43 8.44
C ARG A 28 4.34 -9.62 8.52
N TYR A 29 3.31 -9.64 7.69
CA TYR A 29 2.33 -10.72 7.67
C TYR A 29 2.66 -11.78 6.62
N LEU A 30 3.74 -11.60 5.84
CA LEU A 30 4.20 -12.60 4.90
C LEU A 30 5.06 -13.63 5.64
N ASN A 31 4.61 -14.88 5.66
CA ASN A 31 5.26 -15.95 6.42
C ASN A 31 6.06 -16.91 5.56
N ALA A 32 6.34 -16.56 4.31
CA ALA A 32 7.02 -17.45 3.38
C ALA A 32 8.20 -16.75 2.72
N ASP A 33 9.18 -17.56 2.29
CA ASP A 33 10.34 -17.06 1.57
C ASP A 33 10.05 -17.06 0.07
N PHE A 34 9.93 -15.85 -0.50
CA PHE A 34 9.69 -15.66 -1.92
C PHE A 34 10.83 -14.86 -2.56
N LYS A 35 12.05 -15.22 -2.21
CA LYS A 35 13.24 -14.54 -2.71
C LYS A 35 13.22 -14.45 -4.24
N ASP A 36 13.52 -13.26 -4.76
CA ASP A 36 13.57 -12.96 -6.20
C ASP A 36 12.20 -13.02 -6.88
N LYS A 37 11.11 -13.00 -6.11
CA LYS A 37 9.76 -12.96 -6.65
C LYS A 37 9.15 -11.58 -6.44
N SER A 38 8.17 -11.24 -7.28
CA SER A 38 7.43 -9.98 -7.13
C SER A 38 5.95 -10.20 -7.43
N CYS A 39 5.13 -9.33 -6.87
CA CYS A 39 3.69 -9.32 -7.12
C CYS A 39 3.18 -7.88 -7.07
N ARG A 40 2.26 -7.56 -7.95
CA ARG A 40 1.59 -6.26 -7.97
C ARG A 40 0.14 -6.44 -7.56
N LEU A 41 -0.29 -5.63 -6.60
CA LEU A 41 -1.64 -5.64 -6.05
C LEU A 41 -2.27 -4.27 -6.18
N LYS A 42 -3.59 -4.24 -6.34
CA LYS A 42 -4.38 -3.02 -6.19
C LYS A 42 -5.19 -3.11 -4.91
N LEU A 43 -5.10 -2.08 -4.09
CA LEU A 43 -5.79 -1.99 -2.81
C LEU A 43 -6.73 -0.79 -2.80
N LYS A 44 -7.92 -0.99 -2.23
CA LYS A 44 -8.84 0.11 -1.91
C LYS A 44 -8.95 0.21 -0.41
N LEU A 45 -8.66 1.41 0.10
CA LEU A 45 -8.60 1.68 1.55
C LEU A 45 -9.65 2.69 1.97
N ALA A 46 -10.28 2.44 3.11
CA ALA A 46 -11.16 3.40 3.76
C ALA A 46 -10.35 4.49 4.46
N THR A 47 -11.02 5.52 4.95
CA THR A 47 -10.37 6.64 5.63
C THR A 47 -9.58 6.21 6.86
N THR A 48 -9.97 5.10 7.49
CA THR A 48 -9.27 4.53 8.65
C THR A 48 -8.08 3.66 8.26
N GLY A 49 -7.87 3.43 6.96
CA GLY A 49 -6.88 2.47 6.48
C GLY A 49 -7.40 1.04 6.35
N PHE A 50 -8.67 0.81 6.68
CA PHE A 50 -9.28 -0.51 6.52
C PHE A 50 -9.28 -0.91 5.06
N VAL A 51 -8.84 -2.14 4.77
CA VAL A 51 -8.77 -2.67 3.41
C VAL A 51 -10.16 -3.10 2.97
N SER A 52 -10.77 -2.32 2.08
CA SER A 52 -12.11 -2.63 1.57
C SER A 52 -12.05 -3.57 0.37
N GLN A 53 -10.96 -3.56 -0.38
CA GLN A 53 -10.79 -4.44 -1.53
C GLN A 53 -9.32 -4.66 -1.81
N VAL A 54 -8.96 -5.88 -2.22
CA VAL A 54 -7.63 -6.25 -2.69
C VAL A 54 -7.78 -7.05 -3.97
N SER A 55 -6.99 -6.70 -4.99
CA SER A 55 -6.99 -7.37 -6.29
C SER A 55 -5.57 -7.67 -6.72
N ILE A 56 -5.34 -8.86 -7.28
CA ILE A 56 -4.06 -9.24 -7.85
C ILE A 56 -4.02 -8.72 -9.28
N VAL A 57 -2.95 -7.97 -9.62
CA VAL A 57 -2.74 -7.46 -10.98
C VAL A 57 -1.90 -8.43 -11.79
N ASP A 58 -0.67 -8.69 -11.34
CA ASP A 58 0.23 -9.65 -11.96
C ASP A 58 1.36 -10.04 -11.02
N GLY A 59 2.16 -11.01 -11.42
CA GLY A 59 3.32 -11.45 -10.67
C GLY A 59 3.33 -12.94 -10.40
N ASP A 60 4.23 -13.38 -9.50
CA ASP A 60 4.33 -14.77 -9.11
C ASP A 60 3.04 -15.21 -8.39
N ALA A 61 2.43 -16.29 -8.86
CA ALA A 61 1.13 -16.74 -8.35
C ALA A 61 1.17 -17.05 -6.85
N ALA A 62 2.21 -17.71 -6.39
CA ALA A 62 2.34 -18.09 -4.97
C ALA A 62 2.55 -16.84 -4.09
N LEU A 63 3.41 -15.92 -4.52
CA LEU A 63 3.64 -14.67 -3.80
C LEU A 63 2.38 -13.81 -3.79
N CYS A 64 1.67 -13.72 -4.92
CA CYS A 64 0.44 -12.94 -5.00
C CYS A 64 -0.62 -13.45 -4.02
N ARG A 65 -0.79 -14.76 -3.92
CA ARG A 65 -1.74 -15.34 -2.95
C ARG A 65 -1.30 -15.07 -1.51
N ALA A 66 0.01 -15.21 -1.24
CA ALA A 66 0.54 -14.94 0.09
C ALA A 66 0.40 -13.45 0.45
N ALA A 67 0.65 -12.55 -0.49
CA ALA A 67 0.51 -11.12 -0.27
C ALA A 67 -0.95 -10.73 -0.05
N GLU A 68 -1.87 -11.27 -0.82
CA GLU A 68 -3.31 -11.04 -0.61
C GLU A 68 -3.74 -11.51 0.76
N SER A 69 -3.29 -12.70 1.18
CA SER A 69 -3.58 -13.23 2.51
C SER A 69 -3.00 -12.34 3.61
N ALA A 70 -1.77 -11.83 3.41
CA ALA A 70 -1.13 -10.92 4.34
C ALA A 70 -1.93 -9.63 4.52
N VAL A 71 -2.40 -9.04 3.42
CA VAL A 71 -3.24 -7.83 3.44
C VAL A 71 -4.52 -8.08 4.22
N ARG A 72 -5.18 -9.20 3.97
CA ARG A 72 -6.43 -9.55 4.67
C ARG A 72 -6.20 -9.77 6.16
N ARG A 73 -5.08 -10.36 6.54
CA ARG A 73 -4.73 -10.57 7.96
C ARG A 73 -4.40 -9.27 8.67
N ALA A 74 -3.77 -8.32 7.97
CA ALA A 74 -3.47 -7.01 8.52
C ALA A 74 -4.76 -6.22 8.80
N GLU A 75 -5.79 -6.39 7.98
CA GLU A 75 -7.09 -5.74 8.05
C GLU A 75 -7.04 -4.23 7.87
N THR A 76 -6.19 -3.54 8.63
CA THR A 76 -6.05 -2.09 8.60
C THR A 76 -4.59 -1.73 8.36
N LEU A 77 -4.36 -0.83 7.42
CA LEU A 77 -3.03 -0.35 7.05
C LEU A 77 -2.84 1.09 7.52
N PRO A 78 -1.59 1.54 7.72
CA PRO A 78 -1.35 2.93 8.09
C PRO A 78 -1.99 3.90 7.11
N MET A 79 -2.72 4.88 7.62
CA MET A 79 -3.41 5.89 6.81
C MET A 79 -3.27 7.26 7.46
N SER A 80 -3.04 8.28 6.62
CA SER A 80 -2.96 9.66 7.06
C SER A 80 -4.33 10.22 7.40
N GLU A 81 -4.38 11.11 8.37
CA GLU A 81 -5.57 11.88 8.69
C GLU A 81 -5.77 13.06 7.73
N ASP A 82 -4.76 13.40 6.96
CA ASP A 82 -4.84 14.49 5.97
C ASP A 82 -5.66 14.02 4.76
N PRO A 83 -6.80 14.68 4.46
CA PRO A 83 -7.63 14.28 3.32
C PRO A 83 -6.91 14.31 1.99
N ALA A 84 -5.96 15.21 1.79
CA ALA A 84 -5.19 15.29 0.54
C ALA A 84 -4.29 14.06 0.38
N VAL A 85 -3.71 13.57 1.45
CA VAL A 85 -2.89 12.35 1.45
C VAL A 85 -3.78 11.13 1.24
N TYR A 86 -4.92 11.07 1.93
CA TYR A 86 -5.87 9.97 1.77
C TYR A 86 -6.35 9.84 0.32
N GLU A 87 -6.65 10.95 -0.35
CA GLU A 87 -7.08 10.91 -1.76
C GLU A 87 -6.07 10.20 -2.66
N GLU A 88 -4.79 10.33 -2.36
CA GLU A 88 -3.73 9.67 -3.13
C GLU A 88 -3.54 8.21 -2.73
N LEU A 89 -3.95 7.83 -1.51
CA LEU A 89 -3.72 6.49 -0.97
C LEU A 89 -4.95 5.58 -1.00
N LYS A 90 -6.13 6.13 -1.23
CA LYS A 90 -7.37 5.33 -1.20
C LYS A 90 -7.42 4.23 -2.25
N ASP A 91 -6.76 4.45 -3.38
CA ASP A 91 -6.57 3.47 -4.45
C ASP A 91 -5.06 3.34 -4.69
N ILE A 92 -4.46 2.27 -4.20
CA ILE A 92 -3.02 2.06 -4.28
C ILE A 92 -2.71 0.91 -5.24
N ASP A 93 -1.73 1.14 -6.12
CA ASP A 93 -1.08 0.10 -6.91
C ASP A 93 0.24 -0.21 -6.20
N LEU A 94 0.31 -1.34 -5.53
CA LEU A 94 1.44 -1.70 -4.68
C LEU A 94 2.23 -2.85 -5.28
N LYS A 95 3.56 -2.68 -5.38
CA LYS A 95 4.46 -3.74 -5.79
C LYS A 95 5.13 -4.34 -4.57
N VAL A 96 4.92 -5.64 -4.37
CA VAL A 96 5.60 -6.42 -3.33
C VAL A 96 6.77 -7.13 -3.98
N GLU A 97 7.98 -6.85 -3.50
CA GLU A 97 9.22 -7.37 -4.09
C GLU A 97 10.14 -7.82 -2.96
N LEU A 98 10.60 -9.06 -3.05
CA LEU A 98 11.44 -9.68 -2.03
C LEU A 98 12.82 -10.08 -2.54
#